data_013a2451b519922438af8af634a41146
#
_entry.id   013a2451b519922438af8af634a41146
#
_cell.length_a   1.000
_cell.length_b   1.000
_cell.length_c   1.000
_cell.angle_alpha   90.00
_cell.angle_beta   90.00
_cell.angle_gamma   90.00
#
_symmetry.space_group_name_H-M   'P 1'
#
loop_
_entity.id
_entity.type
_entity.pdbx_description
1 polymer ?
#
loop_
_entity_poly.entity_id
_entity_poly.type
_entity_poly.pdbx_seq_one_letter_code
_entity_poly.pdbx_strand_id
1 'polypeptide(L)'
;MIEEQIDILNSDGTPAGYSCGRTEVHAKGLWHRTVHIWAFDTHGKIVFQLRSHLKENNPNLLDTSCAGHITAGDDSRNAAIRELREEMGVEKRPDDLEYLFEATHENVLNNGTYFDNEYYDTYKIILSDEEAQNLVPQPGEVDDFVWMTPAEFIAIHAQNPEKFVDHPKDYGWIQSIQITQK
;
A
#
# COMPACT_ATOMS: atom_id res chain seq x y z
N MET A 1 14.29 -17.16 9.49
CA MET A 1 13.76 -16.70 8.18
C MET A 1 14.85 -15.88 7.52
N ILE A 2 14.98 -15.95 6.19
CA ILE A 2 15.89 -15.08 5.45
C ILE A 2 15.19 -13.72 5.38
N GLU A 3 15.88 -12.65 5.78
CA GLU A 3 15.34 -11.29 5.73
C GLU A 3 15.14 -10.84 4.28
N GLU A 4 14.03 -10.14 4.01
CA GLU A 4 13.74 -9.55 2.71
C GLU A 4 14.85 -8.58 2.30
N GLN A 5 15.36 -8.74 1.08
CA GLN A 5 16.34 -7.84 0.48
C GLN A 5 15.64 -6.83 -0.41
N ILE A 6 16.02 -5.57 -0.31
CA ILE A 6 15.40 -4.45 -1.00
C ILE A 6 16.48 -3.69 -1.77
N ASP A 7 16.21 -3.35 -3.03
CA ASP A 7 17.10 -2.52 -3.85
C ASP A 7 17.06 -1.08 -3.39
N ILE A 8 18.27 -0.50 -3.20
CA ILE A 8 18.43 0.85 -2.69
C ILE A 8 18.46 1.87 -3.82
N LEU A 9 17.83 2.99 -3.56
CA LEU A 9 17.83 4.16 -4.43
C LEU A 9 18.66 5.31 -3.84
N ASN A 10 19.12 6.18 -4.71
CA ASN A 10 19.53 7.52 -4.34
C ASN A 10 18.30 8.38 -4.03
N SER A 11 18.49 9.52 -3.40
CA SER A 11 17.39 10.44 -3.07
C SER A 11 16.66 11.05 -4.29
N ASP A 12 17.23 10.90 -5.49
CA ASP A 12 16.61 11.32 -6.76
C ASP A 12 15.87 10.18 -7.47
N GLY A 13 15.73 9.01 -6.82
CA GLY A 13 15.04 7.83 -7.35
C GLY A 13 15.89 6.96 -8.28
N THR A 14 17.14 7.33 -8.56
CA THR A 14 18.02 6.49 -9.38
C THR A 14 18.59 5.32 -8.57
N PRO A 15 18.84 4.13 -9.19
CA PRO A 15 19.41 2.99 -8.49
C PRO A 15 20.77 3.30 -7.87
N ALA A 16 20.95 2.95 -6.60
CA ALA A 16 22.23 3.07 -5.91
C ALA A 16 23.20 1.91 -6.22
N GLY A 17 22.70 0.84 -6.86
CA GLY A 17 23.52 -0.29 -7.33
C GLY A 17 23.81 -1.35 -6.28
N TYR A 18 23.10 -1.36 -5.17
CA TYR A 18 23.16 -2.40 -4.13
C TYR A 18 21.83 -2.63 -3.47
N SER A 19 21.73 -3.75 -2.74
CA SER A 19 20.55 -4.11 -1.96
C SER A 19 20.97 -4.36 -0.51
N CYS A 20 20.02 -4.21 0.44
CA CYS A 20 20.24 -4.60 1.82
C CYS A 20 18.96 -5.08 2.50
N GLY A 21 19.07 -5.59 3.71
CA GLY A 21 17.93 -6.10 4.46
C GLY A 21 16.95 -5.01 4.87
N ARG A 22 15.68 -5.33 4.91
CA ARG A 22 14.58 -4.43 5.29
C ARG A 22 14.84 -3.69 6.61
N THR A 23 15.37 -4.38 7.61
CA THR A 23 15.71 -3.76 8.92
C THR A 23 16.74 -2.64 8.76
N GLU A 24 17.78 -2.86 7.93
CA GLU A 24 18.81 -1.87 7.67
C GLU A 24 18.27 -0.68 6.87
N VAL A 25 17.39 -0.94 5.89
CA VAL A 25 16.73 0.10 5.07
C VAL A 25 16.06 1.13 5.96
N HIS A 26 15.18 0.67 6.85
CA HIS A 26 14.41 1.55 7.71
C HIS A 26 15.22 2.13 8.88
N ALA A 27 16.22 1.41 9.40
CA ALA A 27 17.09 1.94 10.45
C ALA A 27 17.97 3.09 9.95
N LYS A 28 18.36 3.08 8.66
CA LYS A 28 19.24 4.08 8.06
C LYS A 28 18.51 5.11 7.21
N GLY A 29 17.22 4.97 6.98
CA GLY A 29 16.42 5.84 6.11
C GLY A 29 16.87 5.78 4.65
N LEU A 30 17.19 4.58 4.17
CA LEU A 30 17.60 4.39 2.78
C LEU A 30 16.36 4.46 1.88
N TRP A 31 16.49 5.20 0.78
CA TRP A 31 15.44 5.28 -0.23
C TRP A 31 15.26 3.93 -0.91
N HIS A 32 14.01 3.52 -1.07
CA HIS A 32 13.65 2.23 -1.67
C HIS A 32 12.30 2.32 -2.38
N ARG A 33 11.87 1.21 -3.00
CA ARG A 33 10.58 1.17 -3.72
C ARG A 33 9.58 0.29 -3.02
N THR A 34 8.31 0.76 -3.07
CA THR A 34 7.13 0.04 -2.61
C THR A 34 6.01 0.09 -3.63
N VAL A 35 4.94 -0.61 -3.38
CA VAL A 35 3.70 -0.58 -4.18
C VAL A 35 2.51 -0.30 -3.29
N HIS A 36 1.60 0.53 -3.78
CA HIS A 36 0.27 0.74 -3.22
C HIS A 36 -0.78 0.19 -4.20
N ILE A 37 -1.74 -0.54 -3.70
CA ILE A 37 -2.84 -1.08 -4.50
C ILE A 37 -4.17 -0.62 -3.91
N TRP A 38 -5.01 -0.05 -4.78
CA TRP A 38 -6.39 0.32 -4.50
C TRP A 38 -7.32 -0.66 -5.19
N ALA A 39 -7.92 -1.56 -4.44
CA ALA A 39 -8.86 -2.55 -4.94
C ALA A 39 -10.30 -2.05 -4.79
N PHE A 40 -11.04 -2.15 -5.89
CA PHE A 40 -12.44 -1.75 -5.99
C PHE A 40 -13.32 -2.97 -6.24
N ASP A 41 -14.53 -2.95 -5.74
CA ASP A 41 -15.57 -3.88 -6.19
C ASP A 41 -16.19 -3.42 -7.51
N THR A 42 -17.08 -4.24 -8.08
CA THR A 42 -17.81 -3.94 -9.31
C THR A 42 -18.82 -2.78 -9.17
N HIS A 43 -19.08 -2.32 -7.93
CA HIS A 43 -19.99 -1.21 -7.62
C HIS A 43 -19.25 0.10 -7.30
N GLY A 44 -17.90 0.10 -7.36
CA GLY A 44 -17.06 1.27 -7.14
C GLY A 44 -16.78 1.58 -5.67
N LYS A 45 -17.02 0.65 -4.75
CA LYS A 45 -16.49 0.73 -3.39
C LYS A 45 -15.02 0.36 -3.37
N ILE A 46 -14.29 1.02 -2.50
CA ILE A 46 -12.86 0.76 -2.24
C ILE A 46 -12.75 -0.08 -0.97
N VAL A 47 -11.90 -1.09 -0.99
CA VAL A 47 -11.53 -1.80 0.22
C VAL A 47 -10.30 -1.15 0.85
N PHE A 48 -10.35 -0.92 2.15
CA PHE A 48 -9.25 -0.50 3.01
C PHE A 48 -8.85 -1.67 3.89
N GLN A 49 -7.55 -1.94 4.03
CA GLN A 49 -7.10 -2.88 5.04
C GLN A 49 -7.13 -2.23 6.43
N LEU A 50 -7.54 -2.98 7.45
CA LEU A 50 -7.28 -2.64 8.84
C LEU A 50 -5.96 -3.30 9.23
N ARG A 51 -4.93 -2.48 9.41
CA ARG A 51 -3.59 -2.96 9.78
C ARG A 51 -3.64 -3.74 11.09
N SER A 52 -2.95 -4.86 11.13
CA SER A 52 -2.95 -5.70 12.32
C SER A 52 -2.46 -4.93 13.56
N HIS A 53 -3.10 -5.22 14.67
CA HIS A 53 -2.68 -4.74 16.00
C HIS A 53 -1.27 -5.21 16.39
N LEU A 54 -0.71 -6.20 15.69
CA LEU A 54 0.64 -6.72 15.87
C LEU A 54 1.71 -5.96 15.09
N LYS A 55 1.32 -5.07 14.18
CA LYS A 55 2.27 -4.27 13.39
C LYS A 55 3.03 -3.31 14.29
N GLU A 56 4.34 -3.18 14.06
CA GLU A 56 5.19 -2.23 14.77
C GLU A 56 4.83 -0.78 14.43
N ASN A 57 4.48 -0.54 13.14
CA ASN A 57 4.15 0.78 12.63
C ASN A 57 2.67 0.87 12.29
N ASN A 58 2.02 1.97 12.69
CA ASN A 58 0.62 2.28 12.39
C ASN A 58 -0.37 1.13 12.68
N PRO A 59 -0.30 0.43 13.86
CA PRO A 59 -1.24 -0.63 14.19
C PRO A 59 -2.67 -0.08 14.33
N ASN A 60 -3.67 -0.87 13.96
CA ASN A 60 -5.10 -0.54 14.05
C ASN A 60 -5.54 0.66 13.20
N LEU A 61 -4.74 1.13 12.25
CA LEU A 61 -5.15 2.15 11.30
C LEU A 61 -5.68 1.52 10.01
N LEU A 62 -6.56 2.24 9.33
CA LEU A 62 -6.97 1.93 7.97
C LEU A 62 -5.89 2.40 6.99
N ASP A 63 -5.59 1.58 6.00
CA ASP A 63 -4.53 1.80 5.03
C ASP A 63 -5.05 1.53 3.61
N THR A 64 -4.20 1.67 2.59
CA THR A 64 -4.47 1.23 1.22
C THR A 64 -5.06 -0.19 1.22
N SER A 65 -5.62 -0.65 0.12
CA SER A 65 -6.17 -2.01 0.09
C SER A 65 -5.10 -3.06 0.36
N CYS A 66 -3.89 -2.81 -0.15
CA CYS A 66 -2.72 -3.66 -0.02
C CYS A 66 -1.47 -2.83 -0.34
N ALA A 67 -0.36 -3.05 0.36
CA ALA A 67 0.90 -2.37 0.12
C ALA A 67 2.09 -3.23 0.55
N GLY A 68 3.21 -3.09 -0.17
CA GLY A 68 4.41 -3.82 0.22
C GLY A 68 5.68 -3.38 -0.51
N HIS A 69 6.80 -3.91 -0.06
CA HIS A 69 8.11 -3.64 -0.64
C HIS A 69 8.32 -4.36 -1.97
N ILE A 70 9.09 -3.75 -2.85
CA ILE A 70 9.60 -4.44 -4.04
C ILE A 70 10.88 -5.15 -3.66
N THR A 71 10.84 -6.47 -3.64
CA THR A 71 12.00 -7.32 -3.35
C THR A 71 13.12 -7.05 -4.38
N ALA A 72 14.37 -7.11 -3.95
CA ALA A 72 15.53 -6.86 -4.81
C ALA A 72 15.51 -7.68 -6.11
N GLY A 73 15.63 -7.00 -7.24
CA GLY A 73 15.59 -7.57 -8.59
C GLY A 73 14.20 -7.84 -9.14
N ASP A 74 13.12 -7.56 -8.41
CA ASP A 74 11.74 -7.69 -8.86
C ASP A 74 11.23 -6.37 -9.47
N ASP A 75 10.11 -6.44 -10.19
CA ASP A 75 9.42 -5.25 -10.69
C ASP A 75 8.13 -4.96 -9.89
N SER A 76 7.65 -3.71 -10.00
CA SER A 76 6.55 -3.25 -9.17
C SER A 76 5.22 -3.97 -9.44
N ARG A 77 4.96 -4.44 -10.70
CA ARG A 77 3.75 -5.19 -11.01
C ARG A 77 3.75 -6.58 -10.40
N ASN A 78 4.89 -7.27 -10.47
CA ASN A 78 5.05 -8.57 -9.83
C ASN A 78 4.94 -8.45 -8.30
N ALA A 79 5.58 -7.44 -7.71
CA ALA A 79 5.45 -7.16 -6.28
C ALA A 79 3.96 -6.91 -5.91
N ALA A 80 3.23 -6.08 -6.66
CA ALA A 80 1.82 -5.81 -6.42
C ALA A 80 0.95 -7.09 -6.47
N ILE A 81 1.19 -7.98 -7.43
CA ILE A 81 0.47 -9.25 -7.53
C ILE A 81 0.81 -10.20 -6.36
N ARG A 82 2.07 -10.22 -5.94
CA ARG A 82 2.50 -10.99 -4.76
C ARG A 82 1.78 -10.51 -3.50
N GLU A 83 1.77 -9.19 -3.26
CA GLU A 83 1.10 -8.59 -2.10
C GLU A 83 -0.42 -8.84 -2.10
N LEU A 84 -1.10 -8.69 -3.26
CA LEU A 84 -2.53 -9.02 -3.38
C LEU A 84 -2.83 -10.47 -2.94
N ARG A 85 -1.97 -11.41 -3.35
CA ARG A 85 -2.13 -12.81 -2.96
C ARG A 85 -1.84 -13.02 -1.47
N GLU A 86 -0.79 -12.39 -0.92
CA GLU A 86 -0.35 -12.58 0.46
C GLU A 86 -1.27 -11.89 1.45
N GLU A 87 -1.60 -10.60 1.23
CA GLU A 87 -2.38 -9.81 2.18
C GLU A 87 -3.90 -9.95 2.02
N MET A 88 -4.40 -10.27 0.80
CA MET A 88 -5.83 -10.29 0.50
C MET A 88 -6.35 -11.66 0.05
N GLY A 89 -5.47 -12.63 -0.26
CA GLY A 89 -5.86 -13.93 -0.83
C GLY A 89 -6.37 -13.85 -2.28
N VAL A 90 -6.04 -12.80 -3.02
CA VAL A 90 -6.55 -12.52 -4.37
C VAL A 90 -5.51 -12.90 -5.42
N GLU A 91 -5.90 -13.77 -6.36
CA GLU A 91 -5.04 -14.19 -7.48
C GLU A 91 -5.36 -13.37 -8.73
N LYS A 92 -4.37 -12.60 -9.19
CA LYS A 92 -4.46 -11.74 -10.37
C LYS A 92 -3.21 -11.87 -11.26
N ARG A 93 -3.28 -11.29 -12.46
CA ARG A 93 -2.14 -11.19 -13.37
C ARG A 93 -1.64 -9.75 -13.41
N PRO A 94 -0.35 -9.50 -13.73
CA PRO A 94 0.18 -8.15 -13.87
C PRO A 94 -0.62 -7.24 -14.83
N ASP A 95 -1.21 -7.81 -15.88
CA ASP A 95 -2.03 -7.07 -16.85
C ASP A 95 -3.41 -6.65 -16.30
N ASP A 96 -3.86 -7.21 -15.19
CA ASP A 96 -5.12 -6.84 -14.55
C ASP A 96 -4.96 -5.54 -13.72
N LEU A 97 -3.71 -5.09 -13.49
CA LEU A 97 -3.39 -3.85 -12.78
C LEU A 97 -3.43 -2.63 -13.70
N GLU A 98 -4.19 -1.62 -13.32
CA GLU A 98 -4.14 -0.28 -13.90
C GLU A 98 -3.11 0.56 -13.15
N TYR A 99 -2.01 0.97 -13.82
CA TYR A 99 -1.04 1.91 -13.23
C TYR A 99 -1.64 3.30 -13.15
N LEU A 100 -1.51 3.94 -12.00
CA LEU A 100 -2.04 5.28 -11.76
C LEU A 100 -0.95 6.35 -11.78
N PHE A 101 0.00 6.25 -10.87
CA PHE A 101 1.09 7.22 -10.72
C PHE A 101 2.22 6.68 -9.83
N GLU A 102 3.36 7.34 -9.89
CA GLU A 102 4.44 7.24 -8.90
C GLU A 102 4.36 8.44 -7.96
N ALA A 103 4.72 8.22 -6.70
CA ALA A 103 4.89 9.29 -5.72
C ALA A 103 6.02 8.97 -4.73
N THR A 104 6.33 9.91 -3.86
CA THR A 104 7.30 9.74 -2.77
C THR A 104 6.63 9.91 -1.43
N HIS A 105 7.15 9.20 -0.44
CA HIS A 105 6.78 9.34 0.95
C HIS A 105 8.03 9.42 1.81
N GLU A 106 8.07 10.36 2.74
CA GLU A 106 9.12 10.46 3.74
C GLU A 106 8.44 10.55 5.11
N ASN A 107 8.72 9.58 5.97
CA ASN A 107 8.16 9.56 7.31
C ASN A 107 9.18 9.09 8.33
N VAL A 108 9.02 9.55 9.57
CA VAL A 108 9.85 9.14 10.70
C VAL A 108 8.92 8.65 11.80
N LEU A 109 8.99 7.35 12.04
CA LEU A 109 8.12 6.63 12.97
C LEU A 109 8.89 6.18 14.22
N ASN A 110 8.17 5.61 15.18
CA ASN A 110 8.73 4.97 16.39
C ASN A 110 9.74 5.87 17.13
N ASN A 111 9.35 7.13 17.37
CA ASN A 111 10.19 8.13 18.07
C ASN A 111 11.58 8.34 17.41
N GLY A 112 11.66 8.27 16.10
CA GLY A 112 12.89 8.53 15.35
C GLY A 112 13.80 7.32 15.13
N THR A 113 13.28 6.11 15.28
CA THR A 113 14.06 4.89 15.06
C THR A 113 13.70 4.14 13.78
N TYR A 114 12.62 4.53 13.11
CA TYR A 114 12.17 3.95 11.85
C TYR A 114 11.94 5.04 10.82
N PHE A 115 12.71 5.00 9.74
CA PHE A 115 12.65 5.96 8.65
C PHE A 115 12.03 5.29 7.43
N ASP A 116 11.02 5.92 6.85
CA ASP A 116 10.25 5.39 5.75
C ASP A 116 10.37 6.33 4.55
N ASN A 117 11.45 6.15 3.79
CA ASN A 117 11.78 6.98 2.63
C ASN A 117 11.51 6.17 1.36
N GLU A 118 10.37 6.38 0.76
CA GLU A 118 9.86 5.54 -0.31
C GLU A 118 9.60 6.31 -1.61
N TYR A 119 9.88 5.63 -2.71
CA TYR A 119 9.24 5.83 -4.01
C TYR A 119 8.21 4.74 -4.18
N TYR A 120 6.94 5.05 -4.35
CA TYR A 120 5.90 4.05 -4.50
C TYR A 120 5.13 4.18 -5.81
N ASP A 121 4.89 3.03 -6.44
CA ASP A 121 4.02 2.89 -7.59
C ASP A 121 2.60 2.58 -7.10
N THR A 122 1.63 3.38 -7.56
CA THR A 122 0.22 3.16 -7.21
C THR A 122 -0.53 2.49 -8.33
N TYR A 123 -1.25 1.44 -7.99
CA TYR A 123 -2.09 0.65 -8.89
C TYR A 123 -3.53 0.63 -8.44
N LYS A 124 -4.43 0.49 -9.42
CA LYS A 124 -5.83 0.17 -9.20
C LYS A 124 -6.15 -1.21 -9.76
N ILE A 125 -7.06 -1.92 -9.11
CA ILE A 125 -7.59 -3.19 -9.56
C ILE A 125 -9.09 -3.29 -9.28
N ILE A 126 -9.81 -4.01 -10.14
CA ILE A 126 -11.22 -4.34 -9.92
C ILE A 126 -11.32 -5.81 -9.49
N LEU A 127 -11.96 -6.04 -8.37
CA LEU A 127 -12.30 -7.37 -7.88
C LEU A 127 -13.67 -7.79 -8.42
N SER A 128 -13.80 -9.05 -8.81
CA SER A 128 -15.10 -9.64 -9.05
C SER A 128 -15.91 -9.72 -7.74
N ASP A 129 -17.22 -9.90 -7.85
CA ASP A 129 -18.09 -10.06 -6.67
C ASP A 129 -17.69 -11.27 -5.81
N GLU A 130 -17.18 -12.33 -6.45
CA GLU A 130 -16.69 -13.53 -5.76
C GLU A 130 -15.40 -13.21 -4.97
N GLU A 131 -14.43 -12.53 -5.59
CA GLU A 131 -13.20 -12.13 -4.92
C GLU A 131 -13.49 -11.17 -3.75
N ALA A 132 -14.34 -10.15 -3.99
CA ALA A 132 -14.70 -9.16 -2.97
C ALA A 132 -15.38 -9.77 -1.73
N GLN A 133 -16.11 -10.88 -1.90
CA GLN A 133 -16.78 -11.61 -0.80
C GLN A 133 -15.87 -12.60 -0.07
N ASN A 134 -14.73 -12.98 -0.67
CA ASN A 134 -13.86 -14.03 -0.17
C ASN A 134 -12.43 -13.54 0.14
N LEU A 135 -12.26 -12.29 0.51
CA LEU A 135 -10.96 -11.76 0.94
C LEU A 135 -10.45 -12.51 2.18
N VAL A 136 -9.16 -12.83 2.18
CA VAL A 136 -8.50 -13.54 3.28
C VAL A 136 -7.39 -12.68 3.85
N PRO A 137 -7.58 -12.07 5.02
CA PRO A 137 -6.54 -11.26 5.65
C PRO A 137 -5.30 -12.11 6.00
N GLN A 138 -4.10 -11.59 5.72
CA GLN A 138 -2.85 -12.22 6.13
C GLN A 138 -2.67 -12.07 7.65
N PRO A 139 -2.57 -13.19 8.40
CA PRO A 139 -2.37 -13.13 9.85
C PRO A 139 -1.11 -12.37 10.25
N GLY A 140 -1.25 -11.39 11.14
CA GLY A 140 -0.16 -10.55 11.64
C GLY A 140 0.14 -9.31 10.79
N GLU A 141 -0.38 -9.24 9.55
CA GLU A 141 -0.27 -8.06 8.68
C GLU A 141 -1.58 -7.29 8.62
N VAL A 142 -2.69 -7.98 8.38
CA VAL A 142 -4.04 -7.43 8.22
C VAL A 142 -4.99 -8.10 9.19
N ASP A 143 -5.76 -7.33 9.97
CA ASP A 143 -6.77 -7.86 10.89
C ASP A 143 -8.16 -7.93 10.24
N ASP A 144 -8.50 -7.01 9.31
CA ASP A 144 -9.82 -6.97 8.66
C ASP A 144 -9.79 -6.10 7.39
N PHE A 145 -10.88 -6.13 6.62
CA PHE A 145 -11.13 -5.29 5.46
C PHE A 145 -12.41 -4.46 5.64
N VAL A 146 -12.31 -3.17 5.29
CA VAL A 146 -13.43 -2.21 5.42
C VAL A 146 -13.76 -1.63 4.05
N TRP A 147 -14.99 -1.85 3.58
CA TRP A 147 -15.48 -1.33 2.31
C TRP A 147 -16.12 0.04 2.47
N MET A 148 -15.68 1.02 1.67
CA MET A 148 -16.25 2.36 1.63
C MET A 148 -16.41 2.84 0.19
N THR A 149 -17.46 3.58 -0.08
CA THR A 149 -17.51 4.41 -1.28
C THR A 149 -16.49 5.56 -1.16
N PRO A 150 -16.00 6.13 -2.27
CA PRO A 150 -15.15 7.33 -2.21
C PRO A 150 -15.75 8.46 -1.38
N ALA A 151 -17.08 8.63 -1.44
CA ALA A 151 -17.79 9.66 -0.68
C ALA A 151 -17.77 9.40 0.83
N GLU A 152 -17.99 8.15 1.25
CA GLU A 152 -17.91 7.74 2.66
C GLU A 152 -16.49 7.93 3.19
N PHE A 153 -15.47 7.48 2.45
CA PHE A 153 -14.08 7.69 2.82
C PHE A 153 -13.77 9.18 3.05
N ILE A 154 -14.09 10.04 2.08
CA ILE A 154 -13.84 11.49 2.17
C ILE A 154 -14.50 12.10 3.40
N ALA A 155 -15.76 11.73 3.67
CA ALA A 155 -16.51 12.24 4.82
C ALA A 155 -15.93 11.78 6.16
N ILE A 156 -15.51 10.50 6.25
CA ILE A 156 -14.94 9.93 7.47
C ILE A 156 -13.53 10.46 7.70
N HIS A 157 -12.67 10.48 6.66
CA HIS A 157 -11.30 10.97 6.74
C HIS A 157 -11.25 12.46 7.14
N ALA A 158 -12.15 13.30 6.64
CA ALA A 158 -12.21 14.71 7.01
C ALA A 158 -12.52 14.94 8.52
N GLN A 159 -13.18 13.98 9.17
CA GLN A 159 -13.54 14.08 10.59
C GLN A 159 -12.58 13.31 11.50
N ASN A 160 -11.90 12.30 10.99
CA ASN A 160 -11.08 11.36 11.77
C ASN A 160 -9.81 10.97 10.97
N PRO A 161 -8.96 11.93 10.58
CA PRO A 161 -7.77 11.60 9.78
C PRO A 161 -6.81 10.66 10.52
N GLU A 162 -6.80 10.71 11.85
CA GLU A 162 -5.97 9.87 12.71
C GLU A 162 -6.30 8.38 12.66
N LYS A 163 -7.42 8.00 12.05
CA LYS A 163 -7.79 6.59 11.83
C LYS A 163 -7.16 5.98 10.59
N PHE A 164 -6.46 6.77 9.79
CA PHE A 164 -5.90 6.37 8.52
C PHE A 164 -4.39 6.59 8.51
N VAL A 165 -3.67 5.72 7.83
CA VAL A 165 -2.26 5.97 7.47
C VAL A 165 -2.24 7.15 6.49
N ASP A 166 -1.28 8.05 6.62
CA ASP A 166 -1.24 9.27 5.81
C ASP A 166 -0.68 9.01 4.41
N HIS A 167 -1.55 9.06 3.40
CA HIS A 167 -1.21 8.92 1.98
C HIS A 167 -1.82 10.07 1.15
N PRO A 168 -1.33 11.30 1.28
CA PRO A 168 -1.99 12.49 0.73
C PRO A 168 -2.14 12.46 -0.80
N LYS A 169 -1.20 11.86 -1.52
CA LYS A 169 -1.27 11.73 -2.99
C LYS A 169 -2.38 10.78 -3.41
N ASP A 170 -2.46 9.62 -2.76
CA ASP A 170 -3.49 8.61 -3.02
C ASP A 170 -4.88 9.14 -2.66
N TYR A 171 -5.01 9.80 -1.52
CA TYR A 171 -6.28 10.39 -1.09
C TYR A 171 -6.74 11.53 -2.00
N GLY A 172 -5.80 12.33 -2.51
CA GLY A 172 -6.08 13.33 -3.55
C GLY A 172 -6.61 12.70 -4.84
N TRP A 173 -6.07 11.55 -5.24
CA TRP A 173 -6.58 10.80 -6.37
C TRP A 173 -8.00 10.25 -6.10
N ILE A 174 -8.26 9.63 -4.95
CA ILE A 174 -9.61 9.16 -4.57
C ILE A 174 -10.64 10.31 -4.59
N GLN A 175 -10.26 11.49 -4.11
CA GLN A 175 -11.13 12.68 -4.19
C GLN A 175 -11.44 13.08 -5.63
N SER A 176 -10.47 12.97 -6.54
CA SER A 176 -10.63 13.34 -7.94
C SER A 176 -11.61 12.43 -8.70
N ILE A 177 -11.62 11.12 -8.42
CA ILE A 177 -12.54 10.19 -9.10
C ILE A 177 -14.00 10.38 -8.71
N GLN A 178 -14.29 10.87 -7.49
CA GLN A 178 -15.65 11.19 -7.07
C GLN A 178 -16.23 12.37 -7.86
N ILE A 179 -15.41 13.35 -8.23
CA ILE A 179 -15.86 14.54 -8.96
C ILE A 179 -16.29 14.18 -10.39
N THR A 180 -15.67 13.14 -10.97
CA THR A 180 -15.90 12.73 -12.35
C THR A 180 -17.17 11.87 -12.52
N GLN A 181 -17.73 11.35 -11.44
CA GLN A 181 -18.95 10.49 -11.46
C GLN A 181 -20.27 11.28 -11.25
N LYS A 182 -20.23 12.60 -11.21
CA LYS A 182 -21.39 13.51 -11.17
C LYS A 182 -21.69 14.06 -12.56
#